data_296b3aaeec62cc13e88b5afb18728541
#
_entry.id   296b3aaeec62cc13e88b5afb18728541
#
_cell.length_a   1.000
_cell.length_b   1.000
_cell.length_c   1.000
_cell.angle_alpha   90.00
_cell.angle_beta   90.00
_cell.angle_gamma   90.00
#
_symmetry.space_group_name_H-M   'P 1'
#
loop_
_entity.id
_entity.type
_entity.pdbx_description
1 polymer ?
#
loop_
_entity_poly.entity_id
_entity_poly.type
_entity_poly.pdbx_seq_one_letter_code
_entity_poly.pdbx_strand_id
1 'polypeptide(L)'
;MAVPGLNVERTIIVQAPAERVMSAFFDPADLSIWWRVVRSVTVPRPLGTYAIEWAPTGYRDELLGPLGGAFHGTVIDYRAGVEFFVADAYWSPPEGEPIGPMAMEVRCRAHGGSHMTQLVVRQSGQDDGARWQRYFDVVAAGWQRALADLKQHLDAEIVTGRR
;
A
#
# COMPACT_ATOMS: atom_id res chain seq x y z
N MET A 1 -13.16 -4.68 26.20
CA MET A 1 -12.23 -3.64 25.77
C MET A 1 -11.37 -4.17 24.64
N ALA A 2 -11.38 -3.49 23.52
CA ALA A 2 -10.57 -3.94 22.39
C ALA A 2 -9.09 -3.74 22.70
N VAL A 3 -8.27 -4.76 22.43
CA VAL A 3 -6.81 -4.61 22.50
C VAL A 3 -6.39 -3.74 21.33
N PRO A 4 -5.58 -2.68 21.57
CA PRO A 4 -5.08 -1.86 20.47
C PRO A 4 -4.28 -2.73 19.51
N GLY A 5 -4.74 -2.84 18.27
CA GLY A 5 -4.03 -3.57 17.24
C GLY A 5 -2.81 -2.81 16.76
N LEU A 6 -1.96 -3.49 16.00
CA LEU A 6 -0.81 -2.87 15.35
C LEU A 6 -1.28 -1.93 14.24
N ASN A 7 -0.55 -0.84 14.05
CA ASN A 7 -0.97 0.23 13.16
C ASN A 7 0.25 0.96 12.59
N VAL A 8 0.25 1.17 11.28
CA VAL A 8 1.24 1.99 10.59
C VAL A 8 0.47 3.04 9.80
N GLU A 9 0.83 4.30 9.99
CA GLU A 9 0.24 5.41 9.23
C GLU A 9 1.35 6.30 8.68
N ARG A 10 1.22 6.66 7.41
CA ARG A 10 2.17 7.55 6.73
C ARG A 10 1.42 8.58 5.91
N THR A 11 1.95 9.79 5.91
CA THR A 11 1.38 10.93 5.18
C THR A 11 2.45 11.55 4.31
N ILE A 12 2.10 11.83 3.03
CA ILE A 12 2.98 12.58 2.11
C ILE A 12 2.16 13.57 1.32
N ILE A 13 2.86 14.57 0.77
CA ILE A 13 2.27 15.51 -0.19
C ILE A 13 2.83 15.20 -1.57
N VAL A 14 1.95 14.99 -2.53
CA VAL A 14 2.31 14.62 -3.90
C VAL A 14 1.84 15.72 -4.85
N GLN A 15 2.68 16.11 -5.80
CA GLN A 15 2.33 17.10 -6.82
C GLN A 15 1.58 16.43 -7.97
N ALA A 16 0.38 15.96 -7.66
CA ALA A 16 -0.51 15.31 -8.61
C ALA A 16 -1.96 15.46 -8.12
N PRO A 17 -2.94 15.47 -9.04
CA PRO A 17 -4.36 15.47 -8.64
C PRO A 17 -4.69 14.16 -7.92
N ALA A 18 -5.68 14.23 -7.04
CA ALA A 18 -6.07 13.07 -6.21
C ALA A 18 -6.44 11.84 -7.04
N GLU A 19 -7.11 12.03 -8.17
CA GLU A 19 -7.46 10.91 -9.05
C GLU A 19 -6.23 10.22 -9.63
N ARG A 20 -5.21 11.00 -9.98
CA ARG A 20 -3.95 10.45 -10.48
C ARG A 20 -3.20 9.69 -9.39
N VAL A 21 -3.15 10.25 -8.18
CA VAL A 21 -2.52 9.58 -7.04
C VAL A 21 -3.19 8.25 -6.77
N MET A 22 -4.52 8.23 -6.72
CA MET A 22 -5.27 7.01 -6.45
C MET A 22 -5.08 5.97 -7.57
N SER A 23 -5.09 6.39 -8.83
CA SER A 23 -4.91 5.47 -9.95
C SER A 23 -3.56 4.74 -9.89
N ALA A 24 -2.55 5.36 -9.30
CA ALA A 24 -1.23 4.74 -9.15
C ALA A 24 -1.24 3.52 -8.22
N PHE A 25 -2.26 3.35 -7.40
CA PHE A 25 -2.44 2.16 -6.56
C PHE A 25 -3.11 1.00 -7.30
N PHE A 26 -3.62 1.26 -8.51
CA PHE A 26 -4.37 0.24 -9.28
C PHE A 26 -3.75 -0.06 -10.63
N ASP A 27 -3.03 0.87 -11.23
CA ASP A 27 -2.43 0.69 -12.55
C ASP A 27 -1.17 -0.19 -12.45
N PRO A 28 -1.11 -1.34 -13.15
CA PRO A 28 0.05 -2.23 -13.07
C PRO A 28 1.39 -1.58 -13.46
N ALA A 29 1.37 -0.68 -14.44
CA ALA A 29 2.60 0.02 -14.86
C ALA A 29 3.12 0.92 -13.74
N ASP A 30 2.23 1.68 -13.09
CA ASP A 30 2.60 2.51 -11.95
C ASP A 30 3.12 1.65 -10.80
N LEU A 31 2.39 0.60 -10.44
CA LEU A 31 2.74 -0.29 -9.34
C LEU A 31 4.12 -0.92 -9.53
N SER A 32 4.49 -1.26 -10.76
CA SER A 32 5.80 -1.82 -11.05
C SER A 32 6.93 -0.82 -10.82
N ILE A 33 6.65 0.47 -10.98
CA ILE A 33 7.66 1.52 -10.85
C ILE A 33 7.84 1.95 -9.39
N TRP A 34 6.76 2.38 -8.73
CA TRP A 34 6.92 2.96 -7.41
C TRP A 34 6.94 1.92 -6.28
N TRP A 35 6.24 0.79 -6.47
CA TRP A 35 6.13 -0.23 -5.42
C TRP A 35 6.86 -1.53 -5.77
N ARG A 36 7.45 -1.59 -6.95
CA ARG A 36 8.22 -2.75 -7.44
C ARG A 36 7.38 -4.03 -7.51
N VAL A 37 6.09 -3.87 -7.77
CA VAL A 37 5.15 -4.97 -7.91
C VAL A 37 5.42 -5.69 -9.22
N VAL A 38 5.58 -7.02 -9.17
CA VAL A 38 5.85 -7.83 -10.36
C VAL A 38 4.59 -8.40 -10.99
N ARG A 39 3.54 -8.58 -10.20
CA ARG A 39 2.22 -9.00 -10.70
C ARG A 39 1.14 -8.38 -9.85
N SER A 40 0.00 -8.05 -10.47
CA SER A 40 -1.11 -7.46 -9.73
C SER A 40 -2.45 -7.79 -10.39
N VAL A 41 -3.47 -7.90 -9.55
CA VAL A 41 -4.87 -7.86 -9.96
C VAL A 41 -5.53 -6.85 -9.03
N THR A 42 -5.80 -5.67 -9.55
CA THR A 42 -6.32 -4.56 -8.73
C THR A 42 -7.54 -3.97 -9.43
N VAL A 43 -8.71 -4.20 -8.85
CA VAL A 43 -9.99 -3.81 -9.44
C VAL A 43 -10.56 -2.63 -8.63
N PRO A 44 -10.63 -1.43 -9.21
CA PRO A 44 -11.01 -0.21 -8.49
C PRO A 44 -12.52 -0.08 -8.34
N ARG A 45 -13.12 -0.92 -7.55
CA ARG A 45 -14.56 -0.89 -7.26
C ARG A 45 -14.85 -1.70 -6.00
N PRO A 46 -15.99 -1.45 -5.33
CA PRO A 46 -16.42 -2.29 -4.20
C PRO A 46 -16.48 -3.76 -4.58
N LEU A 47 -16.01 -4.61 -3.68
CA LEU A 47 -15.89 -6.06 -3.84
C LEU A 47 -14.86 -6.49 -4.90
N GLY A 48 -14.10 -5.55 -5.44
CA GLY A 48 -13.01 -5.86 -6.35
C GLY A 48 -11.83 -6.49 -5.63
N THR A 49 -11.05 -7.27 -6.35
CA THR A 49 -9.82 -7.87 -5.84
C THR A 49 -8.73 -6.81 -5.73
N TYR A 50 -7.96 -6.85 -4.66
CA TYR A 50 -6.71 -6.10 -4.53
C TYR A 50 -5.60 -7.10 -4.20
N ALA A 51 -4.80 -7.44 -5.20
CA ALA A 51 -3.73 -8.41 -5.04
C ALA A 51 -2.48 -7.91 -5.74
N ILE A 52 -1.38 -7.85 -5.00
CA ILE A 52 -0.08 -7.41 -5.51
C ILE A 52 0.98 -8.41 -5.04
N GLU A 53 2.00 -8.61 -5.88
CA GLU A 53 3.07 -9.55 -5.60
C GLU A 53 4.42 -8.92 -5.83
N TRP A 54 5.33 -9.14 -4.92
CA TRP A 54 6.74 -8.74 -5.02
C TRP A 54 7.62 -9.97 -5.20
N ALA A 55 8.69 -9.82 -5.97
CA ALA A 55 9.69 -10.87 -6.09
C ALA A 55 10.39 -11.10 -4.76
N PRO A 56 10.84 -12.34 -4.48
CA PRO A 56 11.69 -12.59 -3.32
C PRO A 56 12.93 -11.69 -3.37
N THR A 57 13.28 -11.08 -2.22
CA THR A 57 14.35 -10.07 -2.16
C THR A 57 15.74 -10.67 -1.94
N GLY A 58 15.82 -11.96 -1.65
CA GLY A 58 17.07 -12.59 -1.23
C GLY A 58 17.40 -12.38 0.25
N TYR A 59 16.67 -11.52 0.93
CA TYR A 59 16.81 -11.29 2.36
C TYR A 59 15.87 -12.21 3.14
N ARG A 60 16.41 -12.82 4.20
CA ARG A 60 15.62 -13.69 5.09
C ARG A 60 15.55 -13.06 6.47
N ASP A 61 14.34 -12.80 6.92
CA ASP A 61 14.08 -12.33 8.28
C ASP A 61 13.97 -13.51 9.23
N GLU A 62 14.45 -13.34 10.45
CA GLU A 62 14.44 -14.45 11.43
C GLU A 62 13.05 -14.93 11.80
N LEU A 63 12.07 -14.02 11.88
CA LEU A 63 10.70 -14.35 12.27
C LEU A 63 9.77 -14.55 11.07
N LEU A 64 10.01 -13.82 9.97
CA LEU A 64 9.11 -13.82 8.82
C LEU A 64 9.55 -14.76 7.71
N GLY A 65 10.82 -15.18 7.70
CA GLY A 65 11.40 -15.92 6.60
C GLY A 65 11.76 -15.02 5.43
N PRO A 66 11.80 -15.54 4.18
CA PRO A 66 12.13 -14.73 3.03
C PRO A 66 11.12 -13.60 2.84
N LEU A 67 11.60 -12.41 2.48
CA LEU A 67 10.74 -11.28 2.18
C LEU A 67 10.36 -11.26 0.72
N GLY A 68 9.28 -10.57 0.39
CA GLY A 68 8.61 -10.60 -0.89
C GLY A 68 7.22 -11.19 -0.70
N GLY A 69 6.74 -11.96 -1.68
CA GLY A 69 5.43 -12.61 -1.58
C GLY A 69 4.30 -11.71 -2.03
N ALA A 70 3.09 -11.98 -1.55
CA ALA A 70 1.89 -11.32 -2.02
C ALA A 70 1.10 -10.69 -0.88
N PHE A 71 0.51 -9.53 -1.16
CA PHE A 71 -0.49 -8.90 -0.30
C PHE A 71 -1.80 -8.92 -1.07
N HIS A 72 -2.86 -9.47 -0.47
CA HIS A 72 -4.14 -9.60 -1.17
C HIS A 72 -5.31 -9.42 -0.21
N GLY A 73 -6.36 -8.80 -0.72
CA GLY A 73 -7.58 -8.57 0.02
C GLY A 73 -8.71 -8.15 -0.90
N THR A 74 -9.77 -7.63 -0.32
CA THR A 74 -10.96 -7.20 -1.04
C THR A 74 -11.19 -5.71 -0.84
N VAL A 75 -11.41 -4.98 -1.93
CA VAL A 75 -11.81 -3.58 -1.86
C VAL A 75 -13.23 -3.54 -1.30
N ILE A 76 -13.40 -2.96 -0.13
CA ILE A 76 -14.71 -2.84 0.53
C ILE A 76 -15.36 -1.52 0.16
N ASP A 77 -14.58 -0.45 0.14
CA ASP A 77 -15.06 0.88 -0.17
C ASP A 77 -14.14 1.49 -1.22
N TYR A 78 -14.73 2.22 -2.17
CA TYR A 78 -13.97 2.88 -3.22
C TYR A 78 -14.70 4.14 -3.66
N ARG A 79 -14.01 5.29 -3.52
CA ARG A 79 -14.47 6.58 -4.06
C ARG A 79 -13.33 7.21 -4.83
N ALA A 80 -13.49 7.30 -6.14
CA ALA A 80 -12.44 7.77 -7.05
C ALA A 80 -11.89 9.13 -6.61
N GLY A 81 -10.57 9.22 -6.47
CA GLY A 81 -9.91 10.45 -6.06
C GLY A 81 -10.10 10.84 -4.59
N VAL A 82 -10.77 10.03 -3.80
CA VAL A 82 -11.06 10.30 -2.38
C VAL A 82 -10.46 9.26 -1.47
N GLU A 83 -10.91 8.03 -1.56
CA GLU A 83 -10.41 6.98 -0.68
C GLU A 83 -10.74 5.59 -1.20
N PHE A 84 -9.94 4.61 -0.75
CA PHE A 84 -10.35 3.21 -0.84
C PHE A 84 -9.87 2.45 0.39
N PHE A 85 -10.56 1.35 0.68
CA PHE A 85 -10.32 0.53 1.85
C PHE A 85 -10.24 -0.94 1.41
N VAL A 86 -9.20 -1.63 1.84
CA VAL A 86 -9.01 -3.06 1.57
C VAL A 86 -9.14 -3.81 2.89
N ALA A 87 -10.06 -4.75 2.93
CA ALA A 87 -10.32 -5.58 4.10
C ALA A 87 -9.96 -7.04 3.83
N ASP A 88 -9.95 -7.84 4.89
CA ASP A 88 -9.56 -9.25 4.81
C ASP A 88 -8.24 -9.44 4.07
N ALA A 89 -7.30 -8.57 4.35
CA ALA A 89 -6.03 -8.58 3.68
C ALA A 89 -5.03 -9.48 4.39
N TYR A 90 -4.26 -10.22 3.59
CA TYR A 90 -3.23 -11.14 4.08
C TYR A 90 -1.93 -10.86 3.35
N TRP A 91 -0.84 -10.92 4.10
CA TRP A 91 0.46 -11.07 3.48
C TRP A 91 0.80 -12.56 3.44
N SER A 92 1.01 -13.07 2.23
CA SER A 92 1.44 -14.44 2.01
C SER A 92 2.93 -14.42 1.67
N PRO A 93 3.81 -14.80 2.62
CA PRO A 93 5.24 -14.80 2.36
C PRO A 93 5.62 -15.86 1.33
N PRO A 94 6.83 -15.76 0.72
CA PRO A 94 7.30 -16.83 -0.17
C PRO A 94 7.38 -18.18 0.52
N GLU A 95 7.63 -18.20 1.82
CA GLU A 95 7.64 -19.42 2.65
C GLU A 95 6.98 -19.12 3.99
N GLY A 96 6.17 -20.05 4.48
CA GLY A 96 5.58 -19.97 5.81
C GLY A 96 4.11 -19.53 5.80
N GLU A 97 3.60 -19.30 6.98
CA GLU A 97 2.18 -19.01 7.19
C GLU A 97 1.84 -17.57 6.80
N PRO A 98 0.68 -17.35 6.19
CA PRO A 98 0.21 -15.98 5.95
C PRO A 98 -0.02 -15.21 7.25
N ILE A 99 0.09 -13.90 7.17
CA ILE A 99 -0.26 -12.98 8.25
C ILE A 99 -1.51 -12.21 7.84
N GLY A 100 -2.53 -12.28 8.66
CA GLY A 100 -3.81 -11.63 8.45
C GLY A 100 -4.89 -12.22 9.34
N PRO A 101 -6.13 -11.70 9.23
CA PRO A 101 -6.54 -10.60 8.36
C PRO A 101 -6.10 -9.24 8.87
N MET A 102 -5.85 -8.34 7.94
CA MET A 102 -5.52 -6.96 8.24
C MET A 102 -6.27 -6.03 7.28
N ALA A 103 -6.13 -4.74 7.46
CA ALA A 103 -6.77 -3.73 6.62
C ALA A 103 -5.76 -2.73 6.11
N MET A 104 -6.02 -2.19 4.92
CA MET A 104 -5.26 -1.08 4.35
C MET A 104 -6.23 0.00 3.91
N GLU A 105 -5.94 1.22 4.29
CA GLU A 105 -6.77 2.38 3.97
C GLU A 105 -5.91 3.44 3.28
N VAL A 106 -6.42 3.96 2.17
CA VAL A 106 -5.75 5.01 1.40
C VAL A 106 -6.72 6.17 1.25
N ARG A 107 -6.31 7.36 1.68
CA ARG A 107 -7.11 8.57 1.59
C ARG A 107 -6.34 9.67 0.87
N CYS A 108 -7.06 10.37 -0.01
CA CYS A 108 -6.54 11.50 -0.75
C CYS A 108 -7.33 12.74 -0.40
N ARG A 109 -6.63 13.86 -0.23
CA ARG A 109 -7.23 15.15 0.05
C ARG A 109 -6.51 16.21 -0.77
N ALA A 110 -7.25 17.13 -1.40
CA ALA A 110 -6.65 18.26 -2.08
C ALA A 110 -5.81 19.07 -1.08
N HIS A 111 -4.62 19.51 -1.51
CA HIS A 111 -3.71 20.25 -0.66
C HIS A 111 -3.28 21.53 -1.40
N GLY A 112 -3.82 22.67 -0.97
CA GLY A 112 -3.46 23.95 -1.57
C GLY A 112 -3.90 24.13 -3.02
N GLY A 113 -4.90 23.35 -3.48
CA GLY A 113 -5.40 23.38 -4.85
C GLY A 113 -5.61 22.01 -5.42
N SER A 114 -6.05 21.92 -6.69
CA SER A 114 -6.42 20.66 -7.34
C SER A 114 -5.22 19.88 -7.89
N HIS A 115 -4.02 20.49 -7.86
CA HIS A 115 -2.82 19.87 -8.45
C HIS A 115 -1.90 19.22 -7.43
N MET A 116 -2.22 19.33 -6.15
CA MET A 116 -1.47 18.70 -5.08
C MET A 116 -2.41 17.89 -4.20
N THR A 117 -1.91 16.79 -3.70
CA THR A 117 -2.70 15.87 -2.89
C THR A 117 -1.94 15.50 -1.62
N GLN A 118 -2.64 15.60 -0.50
CA GLN A 118 -2.19 14.95 0.73
C GLN A 118 -2.68 13.51 0.69
N LEU A 119 -1.72 12.59 0.73
CA LEU A 119 -1.99 11.16 0.71
C LEU A 119 -1.72 10.59 2.09
N VAL A 120 -2.68 9.86 2.64
CA VAL A 120 -2.55 9.15 3.90
C VAL A 120 -2.75 7.66 3.63
N VAL A 121 -1.79 6.84 4.03
CA VAL A 121 -1.90 5.39 3.98
C VAL A 121 -1.85 4.86 5.40
N ARG A 122 -2.79 3.99 5.73
CA ARG A 122 -2.85 3.33 7.02
C ARG A 122 -3.02 1.84 6.83
N GLN A 123 -2.18 1.07 7.50
CA GLN A 123 -2.30 -0.38 7.55
C GLN A 123 -2.46 -0.81 9.00
N SER A 124 -3.45 -1.64 9.27
CA SER A 124 -3.78 -2.02 10.65
C SER A 124 -4.05 -3.51 10.75
N GLY A 125 -3.61 -4.10 11.86
CA GLY A 125 -3.84 -5.50 12.18
C GLY A 125 -4.45 -5.62 13.57
N GLN A 126 -4.93 -6.82 13.90
CA GLN A 126 -5.66 -7.05 15.15
C GLN A 126 -4.90 -7.94 16.13
N ASP A 127 -3.81 -8.54 15.71
CA ASP A 127 -3.00 -9.41 16.55
C ASP A 127 -1.74 -8.67 16.99
N ASP A 128 -1.20 -9.03 18.14
CA ASP A 128 0.00 -8.39 18.70
C ASP A 128 1.14 -9.40 18.96
N GLY A 129 1.04 -10.61 18.40
CA GLY A 129 2.10 -11.61 18.53
C GLY A 129 3.42 -11.13 17.94
N ALA A 130 4.51 -11.80 18.32
CA ALA A 130 5.86 -11.40 17.92
C ALA A 130 6.03 -11.32 16.40
N ARG A 131 5.45 -12.27 15.69
CA ARG A 131 5.52 -12.31 14.22
C ARG A 131 4.78 -11.15 13.58
N TRP A 132 3.61 -10.78 14.13
CA TRP A 132 2.84 -9.61 13.70
C TRP A 132 3.60 -8.31 13.96
N GLN A 133 4.19 -8.16 15.13
CA GLN A 133 4.97 -6.98 15.49
C GLN A 133 6.15 -6.81 14.53
N ARG A 134 6.85 -7.91 14.24
CA ARG A 134 7.98 -7.87 13.31
C ARG A 134 7.52 -7.48 11.89
N TYR A 135 6.40 -8.05 11.44
CA TYR A 135 5.83 -7.70 10.15
C TYR A 135 5.53 -6.20 10.06
N PHE A 136 4.89 -5.64 11.09
CA PHE A 136 4.56 -4.21 11.07
C PHE A 136 5.80 -3.32 11.17
N ASP A 137 6.87 -3.74 11.81
CA ASP A 137 8.15 -3.02 11.76
C ASP A 137 8.71 -2.98 10.33
N VAL A 138 8.68 -4.11 9.65
CA VAL A 138 9.14 -4.21 8.26
C VAL A 138 8.26 -3.36 7.34
N VAL A 139 6.95 -3.44 7.52
CA VAL A 139 5.97 -2.69 6.73
C VAL A 139 6.09 -1.19 6.94
N ALA A 140 6.36 -0.74 8.17
CA ALA A 140 6.55 0.67 8.45
C ALA A 140 7.72 1.26 7.65
N ALA A 141 8.85 0.56 7.64
CA ALA A 141 10.01 0.95 6.83
C ALA A 141 9.70 0.85 5.33
N GLY A 142 8.97 -0.20 4.93
CA GLY A 142 8.57 -0.41 3.55
C GLY A 142 7.68 0.70 3.02
N TRP A 143 6.67 1.11 3.78
CA TRP A 143 5.80 2.22 3.39
C TRP A 143 6.57 3.53 3.26
N GLN A 144 7.50 3.79 4.15
CA GLN A 144 8.30 5.02 4.07
C GLN A 144 9.06 5.10 2.74
N ARG A 145 9.70 4.01 2.34
CA ARG A 145 10.42 3.96 1.06
C ARG A 145 9.48 3.99 -0.14
N ALA A 146 8.41 3.19 -0.09
CA ALA A 146 7.48 3.08 -1.20
C ALA A 146 6.79 4.42 -1.49
N LEU A 147 6.37 5.14 -0.45
CA LEU A 147 5.71 6.43 -0.63
C LEU A 147 6.68 7.50 -1.11
N ALA A 148 7.95 7.46 -0.71
CA ALA A 148 8.96 8.35 -1.28
C ALA A 148 9.14 8.08 -2.78
N ASP A 149 9.14 6.81 -3.18
CA ASP A 149 9.23 6.43 -4.58
C ASP A 149 7.97 6.82 -5.37
N LEU A 150 6.79 6.68 -4.77
CA LEU A 150 5.53 7.14 -5.36
C LEU A 150 5.57 8.64 -5.62
N LYS A 151 5.98 9.40 -4.62
CA LYS A 151 6.11 10.85 -4.74
C LYS A 151 7.05 11.22 -5.88
N GLN A 152 8.22 10.61 -5.92
CA GLN A 152 9.20 10.86 -6.99
C GLN A 152 8.62 10.52 -8.35
N HIS A 153 7.94 9.39 -8.47
CA HIS A 153 7.33 8.94 -9.72
C HIS A 153 6.28 9.93 -10.23
N LEU A 154 5.38 10.38 -9.37
CA LEU A 154 4.30 11.27 -9.77
C LEU A 154 4.75 12.72 -9.92
N ASP A 155 5.62 13.20 -9.06
CA ASP A 155 6.16 14.56 -9.17
C ASP A 155 6.95 14.73 -10.49
N ALA A 156 7.64 13.68 -10.94
CA ALA A 156 8.39 13.71 -12.21
C ALA A 156 7.49 13.89 -13.44
N GLU A 157 6.21 13.53 -13.37
CA GLU A 157 5.29 13.70 -14.48
C GLU A 157 5.05 15.17 -14.82
N ILE A 158 5.11 16.08 -13.84
CA ILE A 158 5.02 17.53 -14.08
C ILE A 158 6.20 17.97 -14.93
N VAL A 159 7.41 17.52 -14.58
CA VAL A 159 8.65 17.90 -15.27
C VAL A 159 8.63 17.40 -16.70
N THR A 160 8.07 16.23 -16.96
CA THR A 160 8.02 15.63 -18.29
C THR A 160 6.78 16.05 -19.10
N GLY A 161 5.84 16.79 -18.49
CA GLY A 161 4.62 17.22 -19.17
C GLY A 161 3.63 16.11 -19.47
N ARG A 162 3.64 15.02 -18.70
CA ARG A 162 2.77 13.85 -18.93
C ARG A 162 1.35 13.99 -18.38
N ARG A 163 1.07 15.10 -17.70
CA ARG A 163 -0.24 15.34 -17.10
C ARG A 163 -0.97 16.48 -17.74
#